data_9ed7aa6d88e8399076ada5702ffb2bfc
#
_entry.id   9ed7aa6d88e8399076ada5702ffb2bfc
#
_cell.length_a   1.000
_cell.length_b   1.000
_cell.length_c   1.000
_cell.angle_alpha   90.00
_cell.angle_beta   90.00
_cell.angle_gamma   90.00
#
_symmetry.space_group_name_H-M   'P 1'
#
loop_
_entity.id
_entity.type
_entity.pdbx_description
1 polymer ?
#
loop_
_entity_poly.entity_id
_entity_poly.type
_entity_poly.pdbx_seq_one_letter_code
_entity_poly.pdbx_strand_id
1 'polypeptide(L)'
;MPMEYFEQRERALLGDRFDVLYAAPQETAERGVTVSALRSSPEQFAAKADFPLEASPFCKAAFVVHQPDDLKFRPGRHPYHHAGVFYSQEPSASSAAPLLGVQPGMRVLDMCAAPGGKSSQLAAALQGRGVLVSNEYVAARADILKSNLERMGVSNAVVLNETPARIADALPEFFDRVLVDAPCSGEGMFRKDETAVTEWSPENVRRCAGRQQEILENAAMMLKPGGRLVYSTCTFAPEEDEQAIGRFLEAHPEFALEETPDYPGLSHGVPAWGAGVTDGIEKTVRIWPHRTEGEGHYAALLRKTGEPEIVKRKYPASMKDKKLLAVYEDFCKEIFIEPKKWTADSTMTMFGDQLYRTPEEMVDFKGLRVLRPGLQMGEFKKNRFEPSHALALALHPSEVKQNVNLSADAPETAAYLRGETIQLSEEDAGKGWCLVSVDGYSLGWGKKSGGTLKNHYPKGLRKQY
;
A
#
# COMPACT_ATOMS: atom_id res chain seq x y z
N MET A 1 -3.91 -11.37 -35.31
CA MET A 1 -3.40 -11.78 -33.98
C MET A 1 -3.82 -10.79 -32.91
N PRO A 2 -3.85 -11.07 -31.60
CA PRO A 2 -4.34 -10.12 -30.60
C PRO A 2 -3.67 -8.75 -30.68
N MET A 3 -2.35 -8.72 -30.87
CA MET A 3 -1.58 -7.46 -30.99
C MET A 3 -1.93 -6.63 -32.21
N GLU A 4 -2.28 -7.23 -33.34
CA GLU A 4 -2.75 -6.48 -34.52
C GLU A 4 -4.06 -5.77 -34.24
N TYR A 5 -4.94 -6.39 -33.46
CA TYR A 5 -6.19 -5.77 -33.04
C TYR A 5 -5.97 -4.60 -32.07
N PHE A 6 -5.05 -4.77 -31.11
CA PHE A 6 -4.61 -3.70 -30.22
C PHE A 6 -4.08 -2.52 -31.03
N GLU A 7 -3.15 -2.76 -31.94
CA GLU A 7 -2.57 -1.72 -32.79
C GLU A 7 -3.61 -1.00 -33.65
N GLN A 8 -4.56 -1.73 -34.27
CA GLN A 8 -5.64 -1.14 -35.04
C GLN A 8 -6.53 -0.23 -34.19
N ARG A 9 -6.88 -0.64 -32.96
CA ARG A 9 -7.66 0.16 -32.04
C ARG A 9 -6.92 1.44 -31.66
N GLU A 10 -5.67 1.31 -31.25
CA GLU A 10 -4.87 2.46 -30.82
C GLU A 10 -4.63 3.46 -31.97
N ARG A 11 -4.38 2.97 -33.19
CA ARG A 11 -4.27 3.84 -34.38
C ARG A 11 -5.60 4.57 -34.66
N ALA A 12 -6.72 3.90 -34.50
CA ALA A 12 -8.03 4.53 -34.68
C ALA A 12 -8.33 5.61 -33.63
N LEU A 13 -7.89 5.42 -32.39
CA LEU A 13 -8.09 6.36 -31.27
C LEU A 13 -7.11 7.53 -31.31
N LEU A 14 -5.85 7.26 -31.62
CA LEU A 14 -4.74 8.21 -31.47
C LEU A 14 -4.38 8.92 -32.78
N GLY A 15 -4.75 8.36 -33.96
CA GLY A 15 -4.36 8.88 -35.25
C GLY A 15 -2.85 9.00 -35.37
N ASP A 16 -2.35 10.16 -35.85
CA ASP A 16 -0.93 10.43 -36.05
C ASP A 16 -0.09 10.36 -34.75
N ARG A 17 -0.74 10.42 -33.56
CA ARG A 17 -0.06 10.28 -32.26
C ARG A 17 0.34 8.85 -31.95
N PHE A 18 -0.23 7.85 -32.65
CA PHE A 18 0.09 6.45 -32.42
C PHE A 18 1.57 6.15 -32.61
N ASP A 19 2.17 6.62 -33.71
CA ASP A 19 3.58 6.35 -34.01
C ASP A 19 4.51 7.02 -32.99
N VAL A 20 4.12 8.17 -32.44
CA VAL A 20 4.87 8.86 -31.37
C VAL A 20 4.80 8.04 -30.06
N LEU A 21 3.63 7.48 -29.74
CA LEU A 21 3.41 6.72 -28.51
C LEU A 21 4.15 5.37 -28.53
N TYR A 22 4.14 4.69 -29.67
CA TYR A 22 4.66 3.32 -29.82
C TYR A 22 6.01 3.24 -30.56
N ALA A 23 6.52 4.35 -31.13
CA ALA A 23 7.85 4.44 -31.71
C ALA A 23 8.95 4.73 -30.68
N ALA A 24 8.58 5.02 -29.43
CA ALA A 24 9.57 5.13 -28.35
C ALA A 24 10.38 3.81 -28.27
N PRO A 25 11.72 3.88 -28.23
CA PRO A 25 12.54 2.69 -28.12
C PRO A 25 12.04 1.84 -26.93
N GLN A 26 12.12 0.52 -27.09
CA GLN A 26 11.84 -0.42 -26.00
C GLN A 26 12.96 -0.33 -24.94
N GLU A 27 13.08 0.84 -24.34
CA GLU A 27 13.97 1.05 -23.21
C GLU A 27 13.46 0.27 -22.00
N THR A 28 14.38 -0.07 -21.13
CA THR A 28 14.08 -0.79 -19.88
C THR A 28 12.97 -0.08 -19.11
N ALA A 29 12.00 -0.88 -18.65
CA ALA A 29 10.87 -0.37 -17.87
C ALA A 29 11.32 0.54 -16.70
N GLU A 30 10.68 1.70 -16.57
CA GLU A 30 10.99 2.70 -15.55
C GLU A 30 10.79 2.12 -14.14
N ARG A 31 11.72 2.44 -13.25
CA ARG A 31 11.66 2.03 -11.86
C ARG A 31 11.40 3.24 -10.98
N GLY A 32 10.58 3.04 -9.97
CA GLY A 32 10.30 4.08 -9.00
C GLY A 32 10.27 3.55 -7.58
N VAL A 33 10.36 4.47 -6.66
CA VAL A 33 10.19 4.24 -5.22
C VAL A 33 9.25 5.29 -4.65
N THR A 34 8.40 4.89 -3.73
CA THR A 34 7.53 5.80 -2.97
C THR A 34 7.92 5.74 -1.50
N VAL A 35 8.36 6.87 -0.96
CA VAL A 35 8.82 7.01 0.42
C VAL A 35 7.63 7.00 1.37
N SER A 36 7.75 6.27 2.47
CA SER A 36 6.72 6.24 3.51
C SER A 36 6.91 7.36 4.52
N ALA A 37 5.95 8.27 4.60
CA ALA A 37 5.94 9.32 5.63
C ALA A 37 5.82 8.77 7.08
N LEU A 38 5.57 7.47 7.25
CA LEU A 38 5.67 6.79 8.54
C LEU A 38 7.13 6.59 8.99
N ARG A 39 8.10 6.75 8.08
CA ARG A 39 9.52 6.46 8.32
C ARG A 39 10.43 7.64 8.06
N SER A 40 10.24 8.33 6.94
CA SER A 40 11.13 9.40 6.49
C SER A 40 10.35 10.44 5.69
N SER A 41 10.84 11.67 5.67
CA SER A 41 10.38 12.61 4.65
C SER A 41 11.05 12.32 3.31
N PRO A 42 10.42 12.71 2.18
CA PRO A 42 11.04 12.58 0.85
C PRO A 42 12.41 13.26 0.77
N GLU A 43 12.57 14.44 1.39
CA GLU A 43 13.81 15.21 1.40
C GLU A 43 14.91 14.51 2.20
N GLN A 44 14.57 13.97 3.39
CA GLN A 44 15.50 13.20 4.21
C GLN A 44 15.95 11.92 3.52
N PHE A 45 15.02 11.24 2.83
CA PHE A 45 15.33 10.05 2.04
C PHE A 45 16.26 10.38 0.88
N ALA A 46 15.94 11.40 0.08
CA ALA A 46 16.76 11.82 -1.06
C ALA A 46 18.16 12.24 -0.65
N ALA A 47 18.32 12.88 0.52
CA ALA A 47 19.63 13.27 1.06
C ALA A 47 20.49 12.08 1.53
N LYS A 48 19.88 10.92 1.82
CA LYS A 48 20.56 9.70 2.32
C LYS A 48 20.70 8.60 1.27
N ALA A 49 19.95 8.70 0.17
CA ALA A 49 19.99 7.68 -0.88
C ALA A 49 21.35 7.67 -1.57
N ASP A 50 21.91 6.47 -1.76
CA ASP A 50 23.18 6.20 -2.43
C ASP A 50 23.02 5.88 -3.93
N PHE A 51 21.84 6.17 -4.50
CA PHE A 51 21.48 5.97 -5.89
C PHE A 51 20.74 7.19 -6.48
N PRO A 52 20.86 7.44 -7.81
CA PRO A 52 20.25 8.60 -8.45
C PRO A 52 18.73 8.58 -8.38
N LEU A 53 18.15 9.70 -7.96
CA LEU A 53 16.72 9.91 -7.81
C LEU A 53 16.28 11.17 -8.54
N GLU A 54 15.16 11.09 -9.24
CA GLU A 54 14.43 12.23 -9.78
C GLU A 54 13.04 12.28 -9.15
N ALA A 55 12.58 13.47 -8.75
CA ALA A 55 11.27 13.63 -8.13
C ALA A 55 10.15 13.33 -9.15
N SER A 56 9.23 12.44 -8.79
CA SER A 56 8.06 12.15 -9.63
C SER A 56 7.11 13.35 -9.68
N PRO A 57 6.60 13.75 -10.86
CA PRO A 57 5.62 14.82 -10.96
C PRO A 57 4.26 14.45 -10.33
N PHE A 58 3.96 13.16 -10.18
CA PHE A 58 2.63 12.67 -9.77
C PHE A 58 2.42 12.57 -8.27
N CYS A 59 3.50 12.42 -7.50
CA CYS A 59 3.42 12.22 -6.07
C CYS A 59 4.67 12.78 -5.38
N LYS A 60 4.50 13.72 -4.45
CA LYS A 60 5.61 14.34 -3.71
C LYS A 60 6.51 13.34 -2.96
N ALA A 61 5.98 12.16 -2.62
CA ALA A 61 6.72 11.11 -1.94
C ALA A 61 7.36 10.10 -2.90
N ALA A 62 7.16 10.25 -4.21
CA ALA A 62 7.65 9.30 -5.21
C ALA A 62 8.86 9.86 -5.97
N PHE A 63 9.76 8.94 -6.35
CA PHE A 63 10.94 9.22 -7.14
C PHE A 63 11.06 8.20 -8.26
N VAL A 64 11.52 8.65 -9.42
CA VAL A 64 12.08 7.81 -10.47
C VAL A 64 13.51 7.43 -10.08
N VAL A 65 13.88 6.20 -10.31
CA VAL A 65 15.23 5.68 -10.01
C VAL A 65 15.99 5.49 -11.31
N HIS A 66 16.88 6.40 -11.60
CA HIS A 66 17.77 6.28 -12.76
C HIS A 66 18.92 5.33 -12.43
N GLN A 67 19.08 4.30 -13.25
CA GLN A 67 20.20 3.37 -13.10
C GLN A 67 21.30 3.73 -14.09
N PRO A 68 22.51 4.06 -13.62
CA PRO A 68 23.69 3.95 -14.46
C PRO A 68 23.83 2.52 -14.96
N ASP A 69 24.24 2.32 -16.22
CA ASP A 69 24.35 1.00 -16.86
C ASP A 69 25.21 -0.01 -16.10
N ASP A 70 26.13 0.46 -15.28
CA ASP A 70 27.08 -0.32 -14.46
C ASP A 70 26.56 -0.63 -13.02
N LEU A 71 25.57 0.10 -12.50
CA LEU A 71 24.99 -0.08 -11.17
C LEU A 71 23.72 -0.94 -11.24
N LYS A 72 23.82 -2.22 -10.92
CA LYS A 72 22.66 -3.11 -10.78
C LYS A 72 21.92 -2.83 -9.46
N PHE A 73 21.46 -1.61 -9.26
CA PHE A 73 20.63 -1.29 -8.10
C PHE A 73 19.34 -2.13 -8.10
N ARG A 74 19.14 -2.87 -7.02
CA ARG A 74 17.93 -3.68 -6.82
C ARG A 74 17.21 -3.16 -5.58
N PRO A 75 16.19 -2.30 -5.70
CA PRO A 75 15.51 -1.71 -4.55
C PRO A 75 15.12 -2.74 -3.47
N GLY A 76 14.65 -3.92 -3.88
CA GLY A 76 14.26 -4.99 -2.97
C GLY A 76 15.40 -5.65 -2.19
N ARG A 77 16.67 -5.28 -2.44
CA ARG A 77 17.84 -5.73 -1.66
C ARG A 77 18.36 -4.68 -0.71
N HIS A 78 17.99 -3.42 -0.91
CA HIS A 78 18.47 -2.32 -0.08
C HIS A 78 17.96 -2.47 1.37
N PRO A 79 18.79 -2.23 2.41
CA PRO A 79 18.36 -2.31 3.80
C PRO A 79 17.15 -1.43 4.13
N TYR A 80 17.04 -0.26 3.53
CA TYR A 80 15.87 0.63 3.70
C TYR A 80 14.57 0.03 3.17
N HIS A 81 14.62 -0.83 2.13
CA HIS A 81 13.45 -1.57 1.69
C HIS A 81 12.95 -2.51 2.79
N HIS A 82 13.88 -3.23 3.47
CA HIS A 82 13.56 -4.13 4.57
C HIS A 82 13.05 -3.39 5.81
N ALA A 83 13.52 -2.16 6.03
CA ALA A 83 13.06 -1.27 7.09
C ALA A 83 11.76 -0.52 6.74
N GLY A 84 11.17 -0.74 5.56
CA GLY A 84 9.92 -0.11 5.15
C GLY A 84 10.02 1.40 4.89
N VAL A 85 11.22 1.92 4.60
CA VAL A 85 11.42 3.35 4.31
C VAL A 85 10.76 3.73 2.99
N PHE A 86 10.82 2.85 2.01
CA PHE A 86 10.16 3.02 0.72
C PHE A 86 9.49 1.75 0.22
N TYR A 87 8.53 1.94 -0.67
CA TYR A 87 7.91 0.90 -1.48
C TYR A 87 8.41 1.04 -2.93
N SER A 88 8.84 -0.06 -3.55
CA SER A 88 9.16 -0.07 -4.99
C SER A 88 7.86 -0.03 -5.79
N GLN A 89 7.61 1.04 -6.50
CA GLN A 89 6.37 1.29 -7.22
C GLN A 89 6.69 1.95 -8.55
N GLU A 90 5.96 1.58 -9.58
CA GLU A 90 6.02 2.21 -10.88
C GLU A 90 5.60 3.70 -10.76
N PRO A 91 6.32 4.65 -11.39
CA PRO A 91 6.08 6.08 -11.15
C PRO A 91 4.64 6.53 -11.40
N SER A 92 4.03 6.16 -12.54
CA SER A 92 2.64 6.57 -12.87
C SER A 92 1.60 5.96 -11.91
N ALA A 93 1.84 4.74 -11.41
CA ALA A 93 0.98 4.09 -10.42
C ALA A 93 0.94 4.82 -9.07
N SER A 94 1.92 5.71 -8.79
CA SER A 94 1.94 6.52 -7.58
C SER A 94 0.90 7.66 -7.59
N SER A 95 0.31 7.97 -8.74
CA SER A 95 -0.59 9.10 -8.95
C SER A 95 -1.97 8.97 -8.30
N ALA A 96 -2.54 7.76 -8.30
CA ALA A 96 -3.95 7.55 -7.93
C ALA A 96 -4.24 7.77 -6.44
N ALA A 97 -3.43 7.22 -5.53
CA ALA A 97 -3.69 7.31 -4.09
C ALA A 97 -3.71 8.76 -3.54
N PRO A 98 -2.83 9.68 -3.96
CA PRO A 98 -2.86 11.07 -3.52
C PRO A 98 -4.14 11.82 -3.89
N LEU A 99 -4.80 11.48 -5.02
CA LEU A 99 -6.05 12.12 -5.46
C LEU A 99 -7.18 12.00 -4.43
N LEU A 100 -7.19 10.93 -3.63
CA LEU A 100 -8.20 10.75 -2.57
C LEU A 100 -8.17 11.84 -1.50
N GLY A 101 -7.05 12.52 -1.31
CA GLY A 101 -6.92 13.55 -0.27
C GLY A 101 -7.17 12.98 1.13
N VAL A 102 -6.58 11.81 1.43
CA VAL A 102 -6.71 11.15 2.73
C VAL A 102 -6.12 12.01 3.85
N GLN A 103 -6.83 12.11 4.96
CA GLN A 103 -6.41 12.83 6.17
C GLN A 103 -6.40 11.88 7.37
N PRO A 104 -5.54 12.12 8.38
CA PRO A 104 -5.54 11.37 9.63
C PRO A 104 -6.92 11.33 10.30
N GLY A 105 -7.33 10.13 10.75
CA GLY A 105 -8.64 9.89 11.38
C GLY A 105 -9.72 9.41 10.42
N MET A 106 -9.48 9.39 9.11
CA MET A 106 -10.45 8.88 8.14
C MET A 106 -10.53 7.35 8.12
N ARG A 107 -11.67 6.86 7.64
CA ARG A 107 -11.92 5.45 7.28
C ARG A 107 -11.71 5.29 5.79
N VAL A 108 -10.70 4.54 5.41
CA VAL A 108 -10.23 4.41 4.03
C VAL A 108 -10.31 2.94 3.59
N LEU A 109 -10.83 2.71 2.38
CA LEU A 109 -10.83 1.40 1.73
C LEU A 109 -9.90 1.44 0.50
N ASP A 110 -9.02 0.44 0.40
CA ASP A 110 -8.34 0.05 -0.83
C ASP A 110 -8.91 -1.29 -1.27
N MET A 111 -9.75 -1.28 -2.33
CA MET A 111 -10.61 -2.41 -2.69
C MET A 111 -9.87 -3.56 -3.37
N CYS A 112 -8.84 -3.24 -4.19
CA CYS A 112 -8.06 -4.20 -4.97
C CYS A 112 -6.56 -4.00 -4.66
N ALA A 113 -6.21 -4.16 -3.39
CA ALA A 113 -5.05 -3.55 -2.78
C ALA A 113 -3.69 -4.19 -3.11
N ALA A 114 -3.66 -5.49 -3.49
CA ALA A 114 -2.40 -6.18 -3.71
C ALA A 114 -1.64 -5.66 -4.94
N PRO A 115 -0.31 -5.54 -4.82
CA PRO A 115 0.56 -6.02 -3.75
C PRO A 115 0.77 -5.06 -2.57
N GLY A 116 0.15 -3.83 -2.53
CA GLY A 116 0.17 -2.95 -1.37
C GLY A 116 0.85 -1.59 -1.57
N GLY A 117 1.25 -1.23 -2.78
CA GLY A 117 1.90 0.05 -3.07
C GLY A 117 0.99 1.25 -2.76
N LYS A 118 -0.23 1.26 -3.31
CA LYS A 118 -1.23 2.31 -3.06
C LYS A 118 -1.72 2.28 -1.62
N SER A 119 -1.96 1.08 -1.04
CA SER A 119 -2.25 0.93 0.40
C SER A 119 -1.18 1.56 1.29
N SER A 120 0.11 1.43 0.96
CA SER A 120 1.19 2.04 1.75
C SER A 120 1.17 3.56 1.68
N GLN A 121 0.81 4.16 0.54
CA GLN A 121 0.61 5.60 0.40
C GLN A 121 -0.59 6.09 1.24
N LEU A 122 -1.71 5.37 1.21
CA LEU A 122 -2.90 5.68 2.02
C LEU A 122 -2.59 5.58 3.52
N ALA A 123 -1.86 4.54 3.94
CA ALA A 123 -1.43 4.37 5.32
C ALA A 123 -0.50 5.52 5.78
N ALA A 124 0.43 5.94 4.91
CA ALA A 124 1.32 7.07 5.17
C ALA A 124 0.52 8.38 5.37
N ALA A 125 -0.51 8.62 4.55
CA ALA A 125 -1.39 9.77 4.67
C ALA A 125 -2.22 9.75 5.96
N LEU A 126 -2.65 8.59 6.43
CA LEU A 126 -3.37 8.41 7.70
C LEU A 126 -2.50 8.65 8.93
N GLN A 127 -1.18 8.55 8.84
CA GLN A 127 -0.24 8.77 9.95
C GLN A 127 -0.61 7.98 11.22
N GLY A 128 -1.04 6.72 11.07
CA GLY A 128 -1.43 5.83 12.16
C GLY A 128 -2.78 6.15 12.84
N ARG A 129 -3.54 7.15 12.37
CA ARG A 129 -4.86 7.54 12.88
C ARG A 129 -5.97 7.17 11.90
N GLY A 130 -7.14 6.78 12.42
CA GLY A 130 -8.22 6.23 11.60
C GLY A 130 -7.97 4.77 11.23
N VAL A 131 -8.61 4.28 10.18
CA VAL A 131 -8.48 2.90 9.73
C VAL A 131 -8.31 2.80 8.22
N LEU A 132 -7.33 1.99 7.79
CA LEU A 132 -7.18 1.53 6.43
C LEU A 132 -7.69 0.10 6.33
N VAL A 133 -8.70 -0.14 5.52
CA VAL A 133 -9.11 -1.49 5.11
C VAL A 133 -8.53 -1.75 3.73
N SER A 134 -7.67 -2.76 3.62
CA SER A 134 -7.07 -3.18 2.36
C SER A 134 -7.57 -4.57 2.01
N ASN A 135 -8.26 -4.69 0.88
CA ASN A 135 -8.85 -5.94 0.44
C ASN A 135 -8.15 -6.51 -0.79
N GLU A 136 -8.06 -7.82 -0.85
CA GLU A 136 -7.63 -8.54 -2.04
C GLU A 136 -8.39 -9.87 -2.13
N TYR A 137 -9.02 -10.11 -3.28
CA TYR A 137 -9.85 -11.30 -3.50
C TYR A 137 -9.01 -12.58 -3.61
N VAL A 138 -7.84 -12.52 -4.25
CA VAL A 138 -6.96 -13.67 -4.46
C VAL A 138 -6.12 -13.92 -3.21
N ALA A 139 -6.33 -15.06 -2.54
CA ALA A 139 -5.72 -15.36 -1.24
C ALA A 139 -4.19 -15.24 -1.22
N ALA A 140 -3.49 -15.78 -2.22
CA ALA A 140 -2.03 -15.69 -2.30
C ALA A 140 -1.54 -14.24 -2.42
N ARG A 141 -2.27 -13.38 -3.15
CA ARG A 141 -1.96 -11.96 -3.27
C ARG A 141 -2.30 -11.19 -1.98
N ALA A 142 -3.36 -11.60 -1.26
CA ALA A 142 -3.72 -11.03 0.04
C ALA A 142 -2.64 -11.30 1.11
N ASP A 143 -1.98 -12.46 1.08
CA ASP A 143 -0.83 -12.76 1.96
C ASP A 143 0.38 -11.88 1.62
N ILE A 144 0.63 -11.60 0.34
CA ILE A 144 1.67 -10.66 -0.10
C ILE A 144 1.35 -9.23 0.38
N LEU A 145 0.10 -8.79 0.22
CA LEU A 145 -0.39 -7.50 0.71
C LEU A 145 -0.15 -7.35 2.21
N LYS A 146 -0.57 -8.35 3.00
CA LYS A 146 -0.35 -8.40 4.44
C LYS A 146 1.14 -8.23 4.79
N SER A 147 2.02 -9.02 4.17
CA SER A 147 3.46 -8.94 4.39
C SER A 147 4.05 -7.56 4.03
N ASN A 148 3.59 -6.95 2.95
CA ASN A 148 4.05 -5.64 2.55
C ASN A 148 3.60 -4.54 3.53
N LEU A 149 2.35 -4.56 4.00
CA LEU A 149 1.88 -3.61 5.01
C LEU A 149 2.61 -3.77 6.34
N GLU A 150 2.96 -5.00 6.73
CA GLU A 150 3.81 -5.26 7.90
C GLU A 150 5.21 -4.67 7.70
N ARG A 151 5.85 -4.93 6.55
CA ARG A 151 7.16 -4.38 6.20
C ARG A 151 7.18 -2.85 6.21
N MET A 152 6.12 -2.21 5.72
CA MET A 152 5.98 -0.75 5.72
C MET A 152 5.68 -0.16 7.11
N GLY A 153 5.55 -1.00 8.15
CA GLY A 153 5.30 -0.59 9.52
C GLY A 153 3.92 0.02 9.76
N VAL A 154 2.95 -0.37 8.95
CA VAL A 154 1.58 0.15 9.05
C VAL A 154 0.91 -0.42 10.29
N SER A 155 0.47 0.44 11.22
CA SER A 155 -0.13 0.03 12.50
C SER A 155 -1.66 -0.06 12.47
N ASN A 156 -2.31 0.74 11.62
CA ASN A 156 -3.77 0.94 11.60
C ASN A 156 -4.46 0.32 10.37
N ALA A 157 -3.88 -0.73 9.78
CA ALA A 157 -4.48 -1.42 8.65
C ALA A 157 -5.14 -2.74 9.04
N VAL A 158 -6.30 -2.99 8.46
CA VAL A 158 -7.02 -4.27 8.43
C VAL A 158 -6.89 -4.86 7.04
N VAL A 159 -6.47 -6.12 6.94
CA VAL A 159 -6.37 -6.83 5.65
C VAL A 159 -7.49 -7.85 5.55
N LEU A 160 -8.27 -7.74 4.47
CA LEU A 160 -9.35 -8.67 4.15
C LEU A 160 -8.97 -9.53 2.93
N ASN A 161 -9.57 -10.73 2.87
CA ASN A 161 -9.55 -11.56 1.67
C ASN A 161 -10.99 -11.91 1.32
N GLU A 162 -11.69 -10.95 0.69
CA GLU A 162 -13.12 -11.02 0.47
C GLU A 162 -13.52 -10.54 -0.92
N THR A 163 -14.74 -10.91 -1.31
CA THR A 163 -15.39 -10.32 -2.49
C THR A 163 -15.90 -8.90 -2.16
N PRO A 164 -15.90 -7.98 -3.14
CA PRO A 164 -16.47 -6.65 -2.97
C PRO A 164 -17.90 -6.65 -2.40
N ALA A 165 -18.77 -7.54 -2.90
CA ALA A 165 -20.17 -7.65 -2.46
C ALA A 165 -20.28 -7.97 -0.96
N ARG A 166 -19.49 -8.92 -0.43
CA ARG A 166 -19.54 -9.25 1.00
C ARG A 166 -19.10 -8.10 1.89
N ILE A 167 -18.13 -7.30 1.42
CA ILE A 167 -17.70 -6.11 2.17
C ILE A 167 -18.82 -5.06 2.12
N ALA A 168 -19.46 -4.85 0.97
CA ALA A 168 -20.55 -3.91 0.80
C ALA A 168 -21.74 -4.24 1.71
N ASP A 169 -22.13 -5.53 1.80
CA ASP A 169 -23.16 -6.01 2.71
C ASP A 169 -22.83 -5.74 4.19
N ALA A 170 -21.56 -5.89 4.57
CA ALA A 170 -21.13 -5.72 5.96
C ALA A 170 -20.88 -4.24 6.36
N LEU A 171 -20.45 -3.41 5.42
CA LEU A 171 -19.95 -2.07 5.67
C LEU A 171 -20.59 -1.01 4.75
N PRO A 172 -21.95 -0.97 4.60
CA PRO A 172 -22.58 0.06 3.80
C PRO A 172 -22.31 1.44 4.39
N GLU A 173 -22.00 2.42 3.53
CA GLU A 173 -21.72 3.83 3.90
C GLU A 173 -20.75 3.97 5.09
N PHE A 174 -19.68 3.17 5.05
CA PHE A 174 -18.71 3.16 6.15
C PHE A 174 -17.49 4.04 5.88
N PHE A 175 -17.02 4.12 4.63
CA PHE A 175 -15.75 4.74 4.29
C PHE A 175 -15.90 6.20 3.89
N ASP A 176 -14.95 7.02 4.34
CA ASP A 176 -14.80 8.42 3.92
C ASP A 176 -14.12 8.51 2.56
N ARG A 177 -13.26 7.53 2.24
CA ARG A 177 -12.45 7.44 1.02
C ARG A 177 -12.42 5.99 0.53
N VAL A 178 -12.58 5.79 -0.77
CA VAL A 178 -12.48 4.48 -1.42
C VAL A 178 -11.54 4.58 -2.62
N LEU A 179 -10.54 3.72 -2.67
CA LEU A 179 -9.69 3.51 -3.83
C LEU A 179 -10.11 2.21 -4.52
N VAL A 180 -10.35 2.29 -5.81
CA VAL A 180 -10.56 1.17 -6.70
C VAL A 180 -9.46 1.18 -7.76
N ASP A 181 -8.30 0.61 -7.42
CA ASP A 181 -7.26 0.32 -8.41
C ASP A 181 -7.61 -1.01 -9.08
N ALA A 182 -8.41 -0.89 -10.14
CA ALA A 182 -9.17 -2.02 -10.65
C ALA A 182 -8.31 -3.05 -11.39
N PRO A 183 -8.61 -4.36 -11.26
CA PRO A 183 -8.03 -5.35 -12.15
C PRO A 183 -8.44 -5.05 -13.59
N CYS A 184 -7.46 -4.90 -14.48
CA CYS A 184 -7.64 -4.45 -15.86
C CYS A 184 -6.88 -5.33 -16.85
N SER A 185 -7.00 -5.04 -18.13
CA SER A 185 -6.29 -5.76 -19.21
C SER A 185 -4.78 -5.52 -19.22
N GLY A 186 -4.30 -4.48 -18.50
CA GLY A 186 -2.89 -4.29 -18.18
C GLY A 186 -2.02 -3.81 -19.34
N GLU A 187 -2.55 -3.03 -20.27
CA GLU A 187 -1.82 -2.55 -21.46
C GLU A 187 -0.59 -1.71 -21.14
N GLY A 188 -0.63 -0.93 -20.04
CA GLY A 188 0.53 -0.22 -19.52
C GLY A 188 1.61 -1.15 -18.91
N MET A 189 1.34 -2.46 -18.81
CA MET A 189 2.33 -3.43 -18.31
C MET A 189 3.07 -4.16 -19.42
N PHE A 190 2.76 -3.93 -20.70
CA PHE A 190 3.34 -4.65 -21.83
C PHE A 190 4.87 -4.60 -21.89
N ARG A 191 5.49 -3.51 -21.44
CA ARG A 191 6.95 -3.38 -21.38
C ARG A 191 7.58 -4.13 -20.19
N LYS A 192 6.77 -4.45 -19.16
CA LYS A 192 7.25 -5.07 -17.89
C LYS A 192 6.96 -6.55 -17.78
N ASP A 193 5.88 -7.00 -18.41
CA ASP A 193 5.33 -8.34 -18.20
C ASP A 193 4.89 -8.94 -19.54
N GLU A 194 5.65 -9.91 -20.05
CA GLU A 194 5.32 -10.65 -21.26
C GLU A 194 3.98 -11.40 -21.11
N THR A 195 3.59 -11.76 -19.89
CA THR A 195 2.31 -12.41 -19.62
C THR A 195 1.15 -11.47 -19.97
N ALA A 196 1.28 -10.18 -19.65
CA ALA A 196 0.27 -9.17 -20.00
C ALA A 196 0.03 -9.12 -21.52
N VAL A 197 1.10 -9.22 -22.31
CA VAL A 197 1.01 -9.26 -23.80
C VAL A 197 0.33 -10.54 -24.28
N THR A 198 0.70 -11.69 -23.71
CA THR A 198 0.22 -13.00 -24.18
C THR A 198 -1.23 -13.29 -23.77
N GLU A 199 -1.68 -12.77 -22.64
CA GLU A 199 -3.05 -12.92 -22.13
C GLU A 199 -4.00 -11.83 -22.66
N TRP A 200 -3.48 -10.79 -23.28
CA TRP A 200 -4.32 -9.71 -23.80
C TRP A 200 -5.18 -10.17 -24.98
N SER A 201 -6.46 -9.80 -24.96
CA SER A 201 -7.39 -9.96 -26.07
C SER A 201 -8.56 -8.97 -25.90
N PRO A 202 -9.29 -8.64 -26.99
CA PRO A 202 -10.52 -7.83 -26.90
C PRO A 202 -11.56 -8.42 -25.95
N GLU A 203 -11.63 -9.76 -25.86
CA GLU A 203 -12.49 -10.49 -24.93
C GLU A 203 -12.07 -10.25 -23.49
N ASN A 204 -10.74 -10.22 -23.23
CA ASN A 204 -10.21 -9.92 -21.90
C ASN A 204 -10.52 -8.48 -21.48
N VAL A 205 -10.38 -7.50 -22.38
CA VAL A 205 -10.77 -6.10 -22.15
C VAL A 205 -12.23 -6.02 -21.73
N ARG A 206 -13.15 -6.62 -22.51
CA ARG A 206 -14.60 -6.62 -22.18
C ARG A 206 -14.91 -7.31 -20.84
N ARG A 207 -14.21 -8.41 -20.53
CA ARG A 207 -14.37 -9.14 -19.26
C ARG A 207 -13.87 -8.29 -18.09
N CYS A 208 -12.75 -7.58 -18.25
CA CYS A 208 -12.25 -6.65 -17.25
C CYS A 208 -13.22 -5.49 -17.03
N ALA A 209 -13.72 -4.86 -18.09
CA ALA A 209 -14.70 -3.78 -18.01
C ALA A 209 -15.97 -4.21 -17.26
N GLY A 210 -16.50 -5.42 -17.50
CA GLY A 210 -17.64 -5.94 -16.76
C GLY A 210 -17.34 -6.13 -15.26
N ARG A 211 -16.17 -6.69 -14.92
CA ARG A 211 -15.75 -6.85 -13.52
C ARG A 211 -15.53 -5.50 -12.82
N GLN A 212 -15.00 -4.52 -13.51
CA GLN A 212 -14.77 -3.17 -12.98
C GLN A 212 -16.10 -2.50 -12.65
N GLN A 213 -17.14 -2.69 -13.49
CA GLN A 213 -18.47 -2.18 -13.19
C GLN A 213 -19.01 -2.78 -11.89
N GLU A 214 -18.93 -4.11 -11.70
CA GLU A 214 -19.35 -4.77 -10.45
C GLU A 214 -18.58 -4.25 -9.23
N ILE A 215 -17.28 -3.98 -9.35
CA ILE A 215 -16.48 -3.44 -8.27
C ILE A 215 -16.91 -2.00 -7.94
N LEU A 216 -17.16 -1.17 -8.94
CA LEU A 216 -17.61 0.22 -8.77
C LEU A 216 -18.98 0.29 -8.10
N GLU A 217 -19.96 -0.56 -8.48
CA GLU A 217 -21.26 -0.68 -7.84
C GLU A 217 -21.12 -0.96 -6.33
N ASN A 218 -20.28 -1.92 -5.97
CA ASN A 218 -20.04 -2.24 -4.56
C ASN A 218 -19.30 -1.10 -3.82
N ALA A 219 -18.38 -0.41 -4.49
CA ALA A 219 -17.68 0.74 -3.93
C ALA A 219 -18.64 1.90 -3.62
N ALA A 220 -19.62 2.15 -4.51
CA ALA A 220 -20.66 3.16 -4.31
C ALA A 220 -21.49 2.91 -3.06
N MET A 221 -21.83 1.63 -2.78
CA MET A 221 -22.58 1.23 -1.58
C MET A 221 -21.81 1.48 -0.29
N MET A 222 -20.47 1.31 -0.32
CA MET A 222 -19.62 1.42 0.86
C MET A 222 -19.15 2.84 1.15
N LEU A 223 -19.18 3.72 0.16
CA LEU A 223 -18.78 5.11 0.33
C LEU A 223 -19.89 5.91 0.99
N LYS A 224 -19.55 6.67 2.04
CA LYS A 224 -20.47 7.62 2.66
C LYS A 224 -20.87 8.73 1.68
N PRO A 225 -22.10 9.27 1.81
CA PRO A 225 -22.40 10.59 1.25
C PRO A 225 -21.34 11.61 1.66
N GLY A 226 -20.93 12.49 0.75
CA GLY A 226 -19.83 13.44 0.97
C GLY A 226 -18.42 12.84 0.83
N GLY A 227 -18.31 11.53 0.68
CA GLY A 227 -17.04 10.82 0.49
C GLY A 227 -16.48 10.95 -0.93
N ARG A 228 -15.21 10.53 -1.10
CA ARG A 228 -14.52 10.51 -2.39
C ARG A 228 -14.13 9.09 -2.80
N LEU A 229 -14.25 8.81 -4.08
CA LEU A 229 -13.82 7.58 -4.74
C LEU A 229 -12.78 7.93 -5.80
N VAL A 230 -11.66 7.20 -5.81
CA VAL A 230 -10.75 7.20 -6.96
C VAL A 230 -10.85 5.84 -7.62
N TYR A 231 -11.15 5.87 -8.91
CA TYR A 231 -11.03 4.73 -9.81
C TYR A 231 -9.73 4.86 -10.61
N SER A 232 -8.97 3.78 -10.73
CA SER A 232 -7.73 3.79 -11.53
C SER A 232 -7.49 2.44 -12.21
N THR A 233 -6.78 2.49 -13.35
CA THR A 233 -6.33 1.32 -14.12
C THR A 233 -4.92 1.55 -14.65
N CYS A 234 -4.24 0.48 -15.00
CA CYS A 234 -2.99 0.52 -15.78
C CYS A 234 -3.22 0.08 -17.25
N THR A 235 -4.37 0.41 -17.83
CA THR A 235 -4.69 0.14 -19.24
C THR A 235 -4.95 1.45 -20.00
N PHE A 236 -5.06 1.36 -21.32
CA PHE A 236 -5.41 2.49 -22.19
C PHE A 236 -6.76 2.27 -22.89
N ALA A 237 -7.40 1.12 -22.65
CA ALA A 237 -8.66 0.75 -23.27
C ALA A 237 -9.80 1.68 -22.81
N PRO A 238 -10.47 2.42 -23.73
CA PRO A 238 -11.59 3.28 -23.35
C PRO A 238 -12.73 2.53 -22.66
N GLU A 239 -12.92 1.24 -22.97
CA GLU A 239 -13.93 0.37 -22.39
C GLU A 239 -13.77 0.23 -20.87
N GLU A 240 -12.50 0.27 -20.41
CA GLU A 240 -12.09 0.12 -19.01
C GLU A 240 -11.88 1.47 -18.33
N ASP A 241 -11.77 2.56 -19.08
CA ASP A 241 -11.46 3.91 -18.62
C ASP A 241 -12.70 4.83 -18.74
N GLU A 242 -12.78 5.67 -19.78
CA GLU A 242 -13.87 6.66 -19.95
C GLU A 242 -15.24 6.00 -19.98
N GLN A 243 -15.37 4.87 -20.67
CA GLN A 243 -16.67 4.18 -20.76
C GLN A 243 -17.08 3.55 -19.42
N ALA A 244 -16.14 3.05 -18.63
CA ALA A 244 -16.42 2.54 -17.30
C ALA A 244 -16.97 3.65 -16.40
N ILE A 245 -16.35 4.82 -16.41
CA ILE A 245 -16.77 5.99 -15.63
C ILE A 245 -18.09 6.54 -16.14
N GLY A 246 -18.26 6.68 -17.45
CA GLY A 246 -19.50 7.22 -18.01
C GLY A 246 -20.72 6.34 -17.71
N ARG A 247 -20.60 5.00 -17.82
CA ARG A 247 -21.65 4.06 -17.41
C ARG A 247 -21.93 4.12 -15.90
N PHE A 248 -20.89 4.26 -15.09
CA PHE A 248 -21.05 4.40 -13.65
C PHE A 248 -21.83 5.67 -13.29
N LEU A 249 -21.51 6.81 -13.89
CA LEU A 249 -22.21 8.08 -13.66
C LEU A 249 -23.66 8.05 -14.14
N GLU A 250 -23.97 7.30 -15.21
CA GLU A 250 -25.34 7.09 -15.68
C GLU A 250 -26.17 6.29 -14.68
N ALA A 251 -25.57 5.27 -14.04
CA ALA A 251 -26.23 4.45 -13.03
C ALA A 251 -26.30 5.14 -11.65
N HIS A 252 -25.39 6.06 -11.36
CA HIS A 252 -25.22 6.70 -10.06
C HIS A 252 -25.22 8.23 -10.15
N PRO A 253 -26.39 8.86 -10.34
CA PRO A 253 -26.51 10.32 -10.48
C PRO A 253 -26.12 11.08 -9.20
N GLU A 254 -25.98 10.38 -8.08
CA GLU A 254 -25.45 10.94 -6.83
C GLU A 254 -23.91 11.13 -6.85
N PHE A 255 -23.22 10.68 -7.90
CA PHE A 255 -21.79 10.92 -8.06
C PHE A 255 -21.51 12.01 -9.11
N ALA A 256 -20.42 12.74 -8.88
CA ALA A 256 -19.90 13.72 -9.82
C ALA A 256 -18.37 13.63 -9.89
N LEU A 257 -17.80 13.86 -11.09
CA LEU A 257 -16.35 14.01 -11.27
C LEU A 257 -15.86 15.31 -10.63
N GLU A 258 -14.80 15.23 -9.83
CA GLU A 258 -14.06 16.38 -9.31
C GLU A 258 -12.83 16.66 -10.19
N GLU A 259 -12.37 17.92 -10.18
CA GLU A 259 -11.14 18.31 -10.84
C GLU A 259 -9.94 17.60 -10.23
N THR A 260 -9.03 17.15 -11.08
CA THR A 260 -7.76 16.55 -10.67
C THR A 260 -6.64 17.59 -10.79
N PRO A 261 -5.59 17.50 -9.93
CA PRO A 261 -4.42 18.36 -10.08
C PRO A 261 -3.78 18.19 -11.46
N ASP A 262 -3.29 19.28 -12.02
CA ASP A 262 -2.55 19.28 -13.26
C ASP A 262 -1.06 18.97 -13.00
N TYR A 263 -0.49 18.03 -13.75
CA TYR A 263 0.90 17.61 -13.64
C TYR A 263 1.61 17.71 -14.99
N PRO A 264 2.91 17.98 -15.02
CA PRO A 264 3.68 17.96 -16.27
C PRO A 264 3.54 16.59 -16.98
N GLY A 265 3.23 16.64 -18.28
CA GLY A 265 3.07 15.42 -19.09
C GLY A 265 1.73 14.71 -18.99
N LEU A 266 0.82 15.16 -18.11
CA LEU A 266 -0.52 14.63 -17.97
C LEU A 266 -1.38 14.94 -19.21
N SER A 267 -2.32 14.05 -19.51
CA SER A 267 -3.42 14.26 -20.46
C SER A 267 -4.76 14.06 -19.73
N HIS A 268 -5.79 14.61 -20.32
CA HIS A 268 -7.16 14.46 -19.81
C HIS A 268 -7.89 13.32 -20.52
N GLY A 269 -8.94 12.79 -19.89
CA GLY A 269 -9.84 11.85 -20.53
C GLY A 269 -10.52 12.48 -21.74
N VAL A 270 -10.93 11.65 -22.66
CA VAL A 270 -11.50 12.08 -23.95
C VAL A 270 -13.00 11.77 -23.98
N PRO A 271 -13.89 12.77 -23.88
CA PRO A 271 -15.34 12.54 -23.87
C PRO A 271 -15.85 11.72 -25.07
N ALA A 272 -15.26 11.89 -26.23
CA ALA A 272 -15.61 11.15 -27.45
C ALA A 272 -15.29 9.63 -27.37
N TRP A 273 -14.49 9.20 -26.41
CA TRP A 273 -14.19 7.78 -26.14
C TRP A 273 -15.12 7.18 -25.10
N GLY A 274 -15.93 8.01 -24.44
CA GLY A 274 -16.86 7.60 -23.39
C GLY A 274 -18.12 6.90 -23.89
N ALA A 275 -18.90 6.39 -22.94
CA ALA A 275 -20.24 5.86 -23.10
C ALA A 275 -21.08 6.25 -21.88
N GLY A 276 -22.42 6.33 -22.01
CA GLY A 276 -23.26 6.83 -20.94
C GLY A 276 -23.12 8.33 -20.74
N VAL A 277 -22.87 8.78 -19.52
CA VAL A 277 -22.59 10.19 -19.21
C VAL A 277 -21.14 10.54 -19.58
N THR A 278 -20.98 11.42 -20.54
CA THR A 278 -19.66 11.84 -21.03
C THR A 278 -19.28 13.26 -20.61
N ASP A 279 -20.22 14.02 -20.06
CA ASP A 279 -19.96 15.37 -19.52
C ASP A 279 -19.06 15.28 -18.28
N GLY A 280 -17.97 16.05 -18.29
CA GLY A 280 -16.98 16.04 -17.23
C GLY A 280 -15.88 14.97 -17.36
N ILE A 281 -15.91 14.09 -18.36
CA ILE A 281 -14.85 13.07 -18.60
C ILE A 281 -13.47 13.71 -18.76
N GLU A 282 -13.40 14.93 -19.29
CA GLU A 282 -12.16 15.71 -19.40
C GLU A 282 -11.50 16.03 -18.03
N LYS A 283 -12.18 15.82 -16.91
CA LYS A 283 -11.62 15.93 -15.55
C LYS A 283 -10.80 14.72 -15.14
N THR A 284 -10.97 13.59 -15.85
CA THR A 284 -10.19 12.39 -15.59
C THR A 284 -8.78 12.52 -16.16
N VAL A 285 -7.87 11.68 -15.69
CA VAL A 285 -6.44 11.76 -15.97
C VAL A 285 -6.01 10.56 -16.80
N ARG A 286 -5.25 10.83 -17.88
CA ARG A 286 -4.46 9.84 -18.61
C ARG A 286 -2.98 10.17 -18.53
N ILE A 287 -2.20 9.23 -18.06
CA ILE A 287 -0.74 9.29 -18.06
C ILE A 287 -0.25 8.36 -19.16
N TRP A 288 0.49 8.94 -20.11
CA TRP A 288 0.98 8.23 -21.28
C TRP A 288 2.50 8.01 -21.21
N PRO A 289 3.02 6.81 -21.51
CA PRO A 289 4.47 6.50 -21.38
C PRO A 289 5.39 7.41 -22.21
N HIS A 290 4.92 7.92 -23.36
CA HIS A 290 5.70 8.78 -24.24
C HIS A 290 5.79 10.25 -23.77
N ARG A 291 5.04 10.62 -22.73
CA ARG A 291 4.98 11.99 -22.20
C ARG A 291 5.57 12.13 -20.81
N THR A 292 5.81 11.00 -20.15
CA THR A 292 6.25 10.94 -18.76
C THR A 292 7.13 9.70 -18.53
N GLU A 293 7.95 9.75 -17.51
CA GLU A 293 8.70 8.58 -17.05
C GLU A 293 7.79 7.64 -16.26
N GLY A 294 7.14 6.71 -16.95
CA GLY A 294 6.22 5.73 -16.38
C GLY A 294 5.59 4.85 -17.45
N GLU A 295 4.90 3.81 -17.02
CA GLU A 295 4.27 2.82 -17.90
C GLU A 295 2.86 3.22 -18.34
N GLY A 296 2.33 4.27 -17.74
CA GLY A 296 0.99 4.77 -18.01
C GLY A 296 -0.06 4.38 -16.98
N HIS A 297 -1.05 5.24 -16.84
CA HIS A 297 -2.13 5.06 -15.86
C HIS A 297 -3.36 5.89 -16.27
N TYR A 298 -4.53 5.43 -15.86
CA TYR A 298 -5.76 6.20 -15.88
C TYR A 298 -6.27 6.42 -14.46
N ALA A 299 -6.85 7.60 -14.19
CA ALA A 299 -7.49 7.86 -12.91
C ALA A 299 -8.68 8.81 -13.04
N ALA A 300 -9.75 8.53 -12.30
CA ALA A 300 -10.93 9.37 -12.15
C ALA A 300 -11.20 9.63 -10.67
N LEU A 301 -11.37 10.90 -10.30
CA LEU A 301 -11.75 11.32 -8.96
C LEU A 301 -13.24 11.67 -8.92
N LEU A 302 -13.99 10.96 -8.11
CA LEU A 302 -15.44 11.13 -7.96
C LEU A 302 -15.81 11.49 -6.54
N ARG A 303 -16.89 12.26 -6.39
CA ARG A 303 -17.49 12.59 -5.10
C ARG A 303 -18.94 12.13 -5.06
N LYS A 304 -19.31 11.42 -3.98
CA LYS A 304 -20.71 11.08 -3.67
C LYS A 304 -21.38 12.29 -2.99
N THR A 305 -22.46 12.76 -3.54
CA THR A 305 -23.28 13.85 -2.96
C THR A 305 -24.13 13.37 -1.78
N GLY A 306 -24.72 14.28 -1.02
CA GLY A 306 -25.60 13.99 0.12
C GLY A 306 -24.91 14.18 1.48
N GLU A 307 -25.69 14.02 2.54
CA GLU A 307 -25.24 14.14 3.93
C GLU A 307 -25.14 12.76 4.57
N PRO A 308 -24.05 12.45 5.29
CA PRO A 308 -23.87 11.14 5.91
C PRO A 308 -24.82 10.95 7.11
N GLU A 309 -25.43 9.78 7.19
CA GLU A 309 -26.19 9.36 8.36
C GLU A 309 -25.30 8.79 9.47
N ILE A 310 -25.71 9.02 10.74
CA ILE A 310 -25.00 8.45 11.89
C ILE A 310 -25.47 7.01 12.09
N VAL A 311 -24.67 6.05 11.63
CA VAL A 311 -24.93 4.63 11.82
C VAL A 311 -24.22 4.11 13.06
N LYS A 312 -24.97 3.57 14.03
CA LYS A 312 -24.40 2.87 15.19
C LYS A 312 -23.79 1.55 14.76
N ARG A 313 -22.51 1.34 15.08
CA ARG A 313 -21.77 0.13 14.71
C ARG A 313 -21.25 -0.59 15.97
N LYS A 314 -21.07 -1.90 15.86
CA LYS A 314 -20.44 -2.69 16.93
C LYS A 314 -18.92 -2.62 16.77
N TYR A 315 -18.22 -2.65 17.88
CA TYR A 315 -16.76 -2.69 17.94
C TYR A 315 -16.27 -4.07 18.36
N PRO A 316 -15.04 -4.47 18.00
CA PRO A 316 -14.45 -5.73 18.44
C PRO A 316 -14.40 -5.82 19.97
N ALA A 317 -14.53 -7.04 20.48
CA ALA A 317 -14.38 -7.25 21.91
C ALA A 317 -12.90 -7.12 22.31
N SER A 318 -12.62 -6.29 23.33
CA SER A 318 -11.29 -6.17 23.91
C SER A 318 -10.89 -7.40 24.72
N MET A 319 -9.59 -7.66 24.81
CA MET A 319 -9.01 -8.70 25.66
C MET A 319 -9.30 -8.43 27.14
N LYS A 320 -9.78 -9.47 27.87
CA LYS A 320 -10.16 -9.36 29.28
C LYS A 320 -9.38 -10.31 30.20
N ASP A 321 -8.50 -11.16 29.68
CA ASP A 321 -7.71 -12.10 30.47
C ASP A 321 -6.63 -11.36 31.26
N LYS A 322 -6.87 -11.25 32.59
CA LYS A 322 -5.97 -10.51 33.51
C LYS A 322 -4.57 -11.13 33.60
N LYS A 323 -4.43 -12.45 33.41
CA LYS A 323 -3.11 -13.11 33.46
C LYS A 323 -2.28 -12.79 32.23
N LEU A 324 -2.89 -12.87 31.05
CA LEU A 324 -2.24 -12.51 29.80
C LEU A 324 -1.91 -11.01 29.78
N LEU A 325 -2.83 -10.16 30.28
CA LEU A 325 -2.60 -8.72 30.41
C LEU A 325 -1.36 -8.42 31.26
N ALA A 326 -1.22 -9.08 32.43
CA ALA A 326 -0.05 -8.89 33.30
C ALA A 326 1.27 -9.28 32.60
N VAL A 327 1.28 -10.40 31.86
CA VAL A 327 2.47 -10.83 31.10
C VAL A 327 2.82 -9.82 30.01
N TYR A 328 1.82 -9.27 29.34
CA TYR A 328 2.04 -8.24 28.31
C TYR A 328 2.50 -6.91 28.91
N GLU A 329 1.93 -6.49 30.04
CA GLU A 329 2.36 -5.27 30.75
C GLU A 329 3.80 -5.35 31.23
N ASP A 330 4.25 -6.52 31.70
CA ASP A 330 5.64 -6.72 32.10
C ASP A 330 6.59 -6.63 30.89
N PHE A 331 6.20 -7.18 29.74
CA PHE A 331 6.91 -6.97 28.50
C PHE A 331 6.97 -5.46 28.12
N CYS A 332 5.86 -4.74 28.23
CA CYS A 332 5.83 -3.30 27.93
C CYS A 332 6.80 -2.52 28.86
N LYS A 333 6.84 -2.84 30.15
CA LYS A 333 7.77 -2.22 31.11
C LYS A 333 9.23 -2.53 30.79
N GLU A 334 9.53 -3.71 30.27
CA GLU A 334 10.89 -4.10 29.89
C GLU A 334 11.35 -3.30 28.65
N ILE A 335 10.50 -3.17 27.64
CA ILE A 335 10.88 -2.72 26.30
C ILE A 335 10.72 -1.21 26.13
N PHE A 336 9.59 -0.63 26.52
CA PHE A 336 9.22 0.73 26.14
C PHE A 336 9.68 1.79 27.14
N ILE A 337 10.10 2.96 26.61
CA ILE A 337 10.39 4.14 27.43
C ILE A 337 9.12 4.65 28.11
N GLU A 338 8.00 4.66 27.37
CA GLU A 338 6.67 5.02 27.86
C GLU A 338 5.72 3.81 27.83
N PRO A 339 5.81 2.87 28.78
CA PRO A 339 5.01 1.63 28.74
C PRO A 339 3.51 1.85 28.66
N LYS A 340 2.99 2.92 29.27
CA LYS A 340 1.55 3.23 29.30
C LYS A 340 0.94 3.47 27.91
N LYS A 341 1.71 3.92 26.93
CA LYS A 341 1.25 4.05 25.55
C LYS A 341 0.96 2.71 24.86
N TRP A 342 1.58 1.65 25.39
CA TRP A 342 1.59 0.31 24.81
C TRP A 342 0.83 -0.71 25.64
N THR A 343 0.44 -0.37 26.88
CA THR A 343 -0.38 -1.24 27.72
C THR A 343 -1.77 -1.45 27.14
N ALA A 344 -2.40 -2.52 27.57
CA ALA A 344 -3.69 -2.94 27.04
C ALA A 344 -4.78 -1.88 27.29
N ASP A 345 -5.51 -1.59 26.23
CA ASP A 345 -6.66 -0.72 26.19
C ASP A 345 -7.84 -1.40 25.46
N SER A 346 -8.89 -0.66 25.16
CA SER A 346 -10.07 -1.17 24.46
C SER A 346 -9.79 -1.69 23.04
N THR A 347 -8.63 -1.37 22.46
CA THR A 347 -8.25 -1.78 21.11
C THR A 347 -7.48 -3.11 21.07
N MET A 348 -7.04 -3.64 22.21
CA MET A 348 -6.33 -4.91 22.26
C MET A 348 -7.29 -6.09 22.08
N THR A 349 -7.03 -6.94 21.10
CA THR A 349 -7.85 -8.12 20.81
C THR A 349 -7.00 -9.37 20.56
N MET A 350 -7.57 -10.55 20.83
CA MET A 350 -6.90 -11.84 20.64
C MET A 350 -7.39 -12.54 19.37
N PHE A 351 -6.44 -13.08 18.59
CA PHE A 351 -6.68 -14.02 17.49
C PHE A 351 -5.84 -15.27 17.72
N GLY A 352 -6.47 -16.32 18.25
CA GLY A 352 -5.73 -17.47 18.77
C GLY A 352 -4.80 -17.04 19.91
N ASP A 353 -3.52 -17.40 19.82
CA ASP A 353 -2.48 -17.03 20.80
C ASP A 353 -1.81 -15.68 20.48
N GLN A 354 -2.27 -14.99 19.45
CA GLN A 354 -1.68 -13.75 18.99
C GLN A 354 -2.46 -12.55 19.49
N LEU A 355 -1.72 -11.55 20.01
CA LEU A 355 -2.26 -10.27 20.43
C LEU A 355 -2.15 -9.26 19.29
N TYR A 356 -3.26 -8.56 19.01
CA TYR A 356 -3.33 -7.45 18.06
C TYR A 356 -3.78 -6.18 18.76
N ARG A 357 -3.26 -5.06 18.28
CA ARG A 357 -3.81 -3.73 18.51
C ARG A 357 -4.63 -3.33 17.28
N THR A 358 -5.95 -3.30 17.45
CA THR A 358 -6.86 -2.91 16.36
C THR A 358 -6.95 -1.39 16.24
N PRO A 359 -7.20 -0.83 15.05
CA PRO A 359 -7.50 0.60 14.90
C PRO A 359 -8.71 1.01 15.76
N GLU A 360 -8.69 2.21 16.32
CA GLU A 360 -9.80 2.74 17.14
C GLU A 360 -11.12 2.82 16.35
N GLU A 361 -11.04 3.14 15.07
CA GLU A 361 -12.17 3.24 14.15
C GLU A 361 -12.61 1.88 13.55
N MET A 362 -11.96 0.79 13.94
CA MET A 362 -12.31 -0.55 13.48
C MET A 362 -13.64 -0.99 14.06
N VAL A 363 -14.55 -1.42 13.20
CA VAL A 363 -15.81 -2.05 13.58
C VAL A 363 -15.68 -3.58 13.61
N ASP A 364 -16.70 -4.27 14.12
CA ASP A 364 -16.73 -5.74 14.12
C ASP A 364 -16.92 -6.25 12.68
N PHE A 365 -15.90 -6.89 12.12
CA PHE A 365 -15.89 -7.54 10.81
C PHE A 365 -16.39 -8.99 10.87
N LYS A 366 -17.28 -9.29 11.80
CA LYS A 366 -17.86 -10.65 11.95
C LYS A 366 -18.47 -11.14 10.63
N GLY A 367 -18.04 -12.33 10.21
CA GLY A 367 -18.48 -12.95 8.97
C GLY A 367 -17.60 -12.64 7.76
N LEU A 368 -16.64 -11.73 7.87
CA LEU A 368 -15.63 -11.49 6.85
C LEU A 368 -14.33 -12.26 7.17
N ARG A 369 -13.60 -12.62 6.12
CA ARG A 369 -12.28 -13.26 6.24
C ARG A 369 -11.21 -12.21 6.47
N VAL A 370 -10.87 -11.99 7.75
CA VAL A 370 -9.84 -11.06 8.19
C VAL A 370 -8.50 -11.79 8.28
N LEU A 371 -7.50 -11.34 7.53
CA LEU A 371 -6.13 -11.87 7.59
C LEU A 371 -5.24 -11.11 8.58
N ARG A 372 -5.55 -9.82 8.80
CA ARG A 372 -4.84 -8.94 9.72
C ARG A 372 -5.83 -7.92 10.30
N PRO A 373 -6.16 -8.01 11.60
CA PRO A 373 -7.14 -7.10 12.21
C PRO A 373 -6.53 -5.79 12.77
N GLY A 374 -5.29 -5.48 12.44
CA GLY A 374 -4.54 -4.35 12.97
C GLY A 374 -3.06 -4.68 13.11
N LEU A 375 -2.37 -4.01 14.03
CA LEU A 375 -0.96 -4.30 14.33
C LEU A 375 -0.84 -5.55 15.18
N GLN A 376 -0.14 -6.56 14.66
CA GLN A 376 0.24 -7.72 15.45
C GLN A 376 1.29 -7.32 16.50
N MET A 377 0.95 -7.42 17.77
CA MET A 377 1.85 -7.08 18.87
C MET A 377 2.84 -8.22 19.17
N GLY A 378 2.37 -9.46 19.10
CA GLY A 378 3.16 -10.66 19.38
C GLY A 378 2.28 -11.83 19.80
N GLU A 379 2.92 -12.84 20.40
CA GLU A 379 2.24 -14.06 20.83
C GLU A 379 2.56 -14.41 22.28
N PHE A 380 1.59 -15.04 22.95
CA PHE A 380 1.78 -15.55 24.30
C PHE A 380 2.34 -16.99 24.26
N LYS A 381 3.47 -17.23 24.95
CA LYS A 381 4.14 -18.52 25.12
C LYS A 381 4.24 -18.84 26.60
N LYS A 382 3.46 -19.81 27.08
CA LYS A 382 3.42 -20.22 28.51
C LYS A 382 3.42 -19.02 29.48
N ASN A 383 4.60 -18.53 29.88
CA ASN A 383 4.77 -17.47 30.89
C ASN A 383 5.52 -16.25 30.33
N ARG A 384 5.56 -16.04 29.03
CA ARG A 384 6.25 -14.92 28.40
C ARG A 384 5.50 -14.42 27.18
N PHE A 385 5.75 -13.17 26.82
CA PHE A 385 5.33 -12.57 25.57
C PHE A 385 6.50 -12.53 24.60
N GLU A 386 6.27 -12.93 23.34
CA GLU A 386 7.24 -12.83 22.26
C GLU A 386 6.76 -11.78 21.25
N PRO A 387 7.49 -10.68 21.08
CA PRO A 387 7.07 -9.60 20.19
C PRO A 387 7.11 -10.04 18.72
N SER A 388 6.16 -9.56 17.95
CA SER A 388 6.12 -9.80 16.50
C SER A 388 7.12 -8.94 15.75
N HIS A 389 7.49 -9.37 14.54
CA HIS A 389 8.29 -8.56 13.62
C HIS A 389 7.51 -7.31 13.18
N ALA A 390 6.20 -7.41 12.98
CA ALA A 390 5.33 -6.29 12.65
C ALA A 390 5.39 -5.17 13.71
N LEU A 391 5.44 -5.53 15.00
CA LEU A 391 5.65 -4.56 16.08
C LEU A 391 6.99 -3.85 15.95
N ALA A 392 8.10 -4.59 15.71
CA ALA A 392 9.42 -3.96 15.52
C ALA A 392 9.38 -2.90 14.43
N LEU A 393 8.78 -3.27 13.29
CA LEU A 393 8.68 -2.36 12.14
C LEU A 393 7.72 -1.19 12.38
N ALA A 394 6.76 -1.28 13.28
CA ALA A 394 5.86 -0.17 13.62
C ALA A 394 6.48 0.83 14.60
N LEU A 395 7.53 0.44 15.31
CA LEU A 395 8.21 1.27 16.31
C LEU A 395 9.19 2.26 15.70
N HIS A 396 9.40 3.37 16.41
CA HIS A 396 10.55 4.25 16.24
C HIS A 396 11.61 3.90 17.28
N PRO A 397 12.93 3.97 16.96
CA PRO A 397 14.00 3.68 17.92
C PRO A 397 13.95 4.48 19.23
N SER A 398 13.40 5.70 19.20
CA SER A 398 13.22 6.54 20.39
C SER A 398 12.12 6.07 21.34
N GLU A 399 11.34 5.06 20.99
CA GLU A 399 10.26 4.52 21.83
C GLU A 399 10.70 3.36 22.71
N VAL A 400 11.88 2.80 22.43
CA VAL A 400 12.41 1.61 23.13
C VAL A 400 13.62 1.91 23.99
N LYS A 401 13.77 1.17 25.08
CA LYS A 401 14.90 1.33 26.02
C LYS A 401 16.23 0.84 25.46
N GLN A 402 16.19 -0.15 24.56
CA GLN A 402 17.35 -0.75 23.95
C GLN A 402 17.22 -0.78 22.44
N ASN A 403 18.16 -0.16 21.75
CA ASN A 403 18.28 -0.16 20.30
C ASN A 403 19.74 -0.40 19.91
N VAL A 404 19.96 -1.22 18.88
CA VAL A 404 21.25 -1.35 18.18
C VAL A 404 21.06 -0.76 16.79
N ASN A 405 21.75 0.35 16.53
CA ASN A 405 21.66 1.05 15.25
C ASN A 405 22.85 0.68 14.37
N LEU A 406 22.58 0.06 13.24
CA LEU A 406 23.58 -0.36 12.26
C LEU A 406 23.64 0.65 11.11
N SER A 407 24.77 0.75 10.42
CA SER A 407 24.84 1.47 9.14
C SER A 407 24.31 0.59 8.01
N ALA A 408 23.69 1.21 6.99
CA ALA A 408 23.19 0.48 5.82
C ALA A 408 24.31 -0.30 5.10
N ASP A 409 25.52 0.27 5.06
CA ASP A 409 26.68 -0.31 4.37
C ASP A 409 27.49 -1.26 5.25
N ALA A 410 27.14 -1.41 6.54
CA ALA A 410 27.89 -2.25 7.46
C ALA A 410 27.68 -3.75 7.15
N PRO A 411 28.74 -4.56 7.21
CA PRO A 411 28.63 -6.02 7.06
C PRO A 411 27.69 -6.66 8.09
N GLU A 412 27.54 -6.04 9.26
CA GLU A 412 26.62 -6.45 10.32
C GLU A 412 25.16 -6.33 9.88
N THR A 413 24.82 -5.34 9.07
CA THR A 413 23.46 -5.18 8.51
C THR A 413 23.14 -6.34 7.56
N ALA A 414 24.06 -6.69 6.66
CA ALA A 414 23.92 -7.85 5.80
C ALA A 414 23.83 -9.15 6.60
N ALA A 415 24.66 -9.32 7.62
CA ALA A 415 24.65 -10.46 8.54
C ALA A 415 23.30 -10.57 9.26
N TYR A 416 22.76 -9.45 9.75
CA TYR A 416 21.45 -9.43 10.40
C TYR A 416 20.33 -9.88 9.43
N LEU A 417 20.32 -9.38 8.21
CA LEU A 417 19.31 -9.75 7.20
C LEU A 417 19.41 -11.22 6.75
N ARG A 418 20.61 -11.83 6.86
CA ARG A 418 20.81 -13.28 6.66
C ARG A 418 20.39 -14.12 7.87
N GLY A 419 20.16 -13.49 9.03
CA GLY A 419 19.76 -14.16 10.26
C GLY A 419 20.94 -14.63 11.13
N GLU A 420 22.13 -14.06 10.93
CA GLU A 420 23.35 -14.39 11.66
C GLU A 420 23.38 -13.64 13.02
N THR A 421 24.15 -14.20 13.95
CA THR A 421 24.46 -13.52 15.23
C THR A 421 25.46 -12.42 15.00
N ILE A 422 25.28 -11.26 15.66
CA ILE A 422 26.17 -10.10 15.55
C ILE A 422 26.96 -9.95 16.83
N GLN A 423 28.24 -9.62 16.71
CA GLN A 423 29.07 -9.17 17.84
C GLN A 423 28.77 -7.71 18.12
N LEU A 424 28.56 -7.39 19.38
CA LEU A 424 28.27 -6.04 19.84
C LEU A 424 29.54 -5.37 20.40
N SER A 425 29.57 -4.04 20.32
CA SER A 425 30.55 -3.23 21.07
C SER A 425 30.33 -3.39 22.58
N GLU A 426 31.29 -2.99 23.40
CA GLU A 426 31.16 -2.95 24.86
C GLU A 426 30.01 -2.03 25.31
N GLU A 427 29.79 -0.93 24.61
CA GLU A 427 28.71 0.04 24.88
C GLU A 427 27.32 -0.54 24.57
N ASP A 428 27.24 -1.41 23.56
CA ASP A 428 25.99 -2.06 23.17
C ASP A 428 25.73 -3.36 23.91
N ALA A 429 26.65 -3.86 24.72
CA ALA A 429 26.47 -5.09 25.48
C ALA A 429 25.28 -5.00 26.43
N GLY A 430 24.61 -6.13 26.69
CA GLY A 430 23.44 -6.12 27.56
C GLY A 430 22.67 -7.44 27.58
N LYS A 431 21.44 -7.39 28.07
CA LYS A 431 20.53 -8.55 28.14
C LYS A 431 19.11 -8.15 27.73
N GLY A 432 18.35 -9.10 27.20
CA GLY A 432 16.94 -8.94 26.90
C GLY A 432 16.66 -8.54 25.44
N TRP A 433 15.42 -8.25 25.16
CA TRP A 433 14.98 -7.82 23.86
C TRP A 433 15.56 -6.43 23.48
N CYS A 434 15.90 -6.28 22.25
CA CYS A 434 16.49 -5.08 21.69
C CYS A 434 15.95 -4.84 20.28
N LEU A 435 15.54 -3.62 19.99
CA LEU A 435 15.24 -3.21 18.62
C LEU A 435 16.54 -3.13 17.82
N VAL A 436 16.51 -3.60 16.59
CA VAL A 436 17.60 -3.38 15.63
C VAL A 436 17.11 -2.37 14.61
N SER A 437 17.90 -1.37 14.33
CA SER A 437 17.62 -0.34 13.33
C SER A 437 18.78 -0.19 12.36
N VAL A 438 18.51 0.38 11.20
CA VAL A 438 19.49 0.77 10.18
C VAL A 438 19.34 2.25 9.90
N ASP A 439 20.40 3.02 10.14
CA ASP A 439 20.43 4.49 10.01
C ASP A 439 19.25 5.20 10.68
N GLY A 440 18.80 4.65 11.82
CA GLY A 440 17.67 5.14 12.60
C GLY A 440 16.30 4.59 12.16
N TYR A 441 16.22 3.71 11.17
CA TYR A 441 14.98 3.06 10.74
C TYR A 441 14.85 1.65 11.31
N SER A 442 13.75 1.35 11.98
CA SER A 442 13.52 0.04 12.61
C SER A 442 13.55 -1.09 11.59
N LEU A 443 14.33 -2.13 11.89
CA LEU A 443 14.56 -3.27 10.98
C LEU A 443 14.04 -4.60 11.55
N GLY A 444 14.01 -4.75 12.86
CA GLY A 444 13.50 -5.97 13.50
C GLY A 444 13.96 -6.12 14.93
N TRP A 445 13.79 -7.32 15.48
CA TRP A 445 14.18 -7.65 16.85
C TRP A 445 15.48 -8.43 16.91
N GLY A 446 16.23 -8.18 17.97
CA GLY A 446 17.31 -9.03 18.45
C GLY A 446 17.18 -9.28 19.95
N LYS A 447 17.97 -10.21 20.47
CA LYS A 447 18.07 -10.45 21.90
C LYS A 447 19.52 -10.40 22.36
N LYS A 448 19.84 -9.43 23.18
CA LYS A 448 21.20 -9.25 23.73
C LYS A 448 21.51 -10.36 24.75
N SER A 449 22.75 -10.86 24.68
CA SER A 449 23.31 -11.84 25.62
C SER A 449 24.81 -11.54 25.82
N GLY A 450 25.12 -10.66 26.78
CA GLY A 450 26.47 -10.10 26.90
C GLY A 450 26.87 -9.29 25.67
N GLY A 451 28.03 -9.56 25.10
CA GLY A 451 28.54 -8.91 23.89
C GLY A 451 28.01 -9.45 22.58
N THR A 452 26.90 -10.23 22.57
CA THR A 452 26.32 -10.79 21.35
C THR A 452 24.87 -10.42 21.19
N LEU A 453 24.41 -10.22 19.95
CA LEU A 453 23.02 -10.05 19.56
C LEU A 453 22.54 -11.32 18.84
N LYS A 454 21.67 -12.09 19.50
CA LYS A 454 20.95 -13.21 18.89
C LYS A 454 19.91 -12.66 17.94
N ASN A 455 19.96 -13.10 16.72
CA ASN A 455 19.10 -12.63 15.63
C ASN A 455 17.67 -13.17 15.76
N HIS A 456 16.68 -12.29 15.70
CA HIS A 456 15.25 -12.61 15.66
C HIS A 456 14.56 -12.14 14.37
N TYR A 457 15.34 -11.86 13.31
CA TYR A 457 14.79 -11.58 11.99
C TYR A 457 14.08 -12.82 11.44
N PRO A 458 12.84 -12.70 10.90
CA PRO A 458 12.02 -13.85 10.53
C PRO A 458 12.69 -14.73 9.48
N LYS A 459 12.67 -16.04 9.69
CA LYS A 459 13.32 -17.01 8.79
C LYS A 459 12.84 -16.88 7.33
N GLY A 460 11.54 -16.66 7.13
CA GLY A 460 10.94 -16.51 5.80
C GLY A 460 11.34 -15.23 5.04
N LEU A 461 11.91 -14.23 5.74
CA LEU A 461 12.37 -12.98 5.15
C LEU A 461 13.88 -12.94 4.90
N ARG A 462 14.63 -13.94 5.39
CA ARG A 462 16.08 -14.03 5.21
C ARG A 462 16.41 -14.28 3.75
N LYS A 463 17.25 -13.45 3.19
CA LYS A 463 17.72 -13.60 1.81
C LYS A 463 19.16 -14.07 1.78
N GLN A 464 19.51 -14.89 0.79
CA GLN A 464 20.91 -15.09 0.42
C GLN A 464 21.33 -13.84 -0.36
N TYR A 465 22.25 -13.08 0.19
CA TYR A 465 22.88 -11.91 -0.44
C TYR A 465 24.12 -12.37 -1.20
#